data_a7ef3b984180004fe248f12ddfc94b0e
#
_entry.id   a7ef3b984180004fe248f12ddfc94b0e
#
_cell.length_a   1.000
_cell.length_b   1.000
_cell.length_c   1.000
_cell.angle_alpha   90.00
_cell.angle_beta   90.00
_cell.angle_gamma   90.00
#
_symmetry.space_group_name_H-M   'P 1'
#
loop_
_entity.id
_entity.type
_entity.pdbx_description
1 polymer ?
#
loop_
_entity_poly.entity_id
_entity_poly.type
_entity_poly.pdbx_seq_one_letter_code
_entity_poly.pdbx_strand_id
1 'polypeptide(L)'
;MREVVQRLKTQLSRLEHATDRLQRHERKLFENCVSALAAGDRARGTLYANECAEVRKILRLLLKSRFALEQILLRLETVENQGDLIATSPYIQAISAVRHTLASIIPEVAYELGQAEDELVGMLRKAYESTGLTPNLETEEAKRILAEADAVAEQRLRDRLPDIPEVR
;
A
#
# COMPACT_ATOMS: atom_id res chain seq x y z
N MET A 1 -19.71 7.38 -7.01
CA MET A 1 -18.28 7.37 -7.39
C MET A 1 -17.48 8.43 -6.62
N ARG A 2 -17.89 9.69 -6.66
CA ARG A 2 -17.16 10.80 -5.97
C ARG A 2 -16.87 10.52 -4.48
N GLU A 3 -17.83 9.97 -3.75
CA GLU A 3 -17.66 9.63 -2.33
C GLU A 3 -16.60 8.54 -2.12
N VAL A 4 -16.59 7.52 -2.98
CA VAL A 4 -15.57 6.46 -2.95
C VAL A 4 -14.18 7.03 -3.20
N VAL A 5 -14.03 7.84 -4.25
CA VAL A 5 -12.75 8.49 -4.58
C VAL A 5 -12.27 9.34 -3.39
N GLN A 6 -13.17 10.12 -2.78
CA GLN A 6 -12.83 10.95 -1.63
C GLN A 6 -12.42 10.11 -0.41
N ARG A 7 -13.13 9.01 -0.15
CA ARG A 7 -12.77 8.07 0.92
C ARG A 7 -11.38 7.48 0.70
N LEU A 8 -11.10 7.02 -0.52
CA LEU A 8 -9.79 6.46 -0.86
C LEU A 8 -8.66 7.50 -0.74
N LYS A 9 -8.89 8.75 -1.14
CA LYS A 9 -7.93 9.86 -0.95
C LYS A 9 -7.61 10.08 0.53
N THR A 10 -8.61 10.03 1.38
CA THR A 10 -8.42 10.15 2.83
C THR A 10 -7.56 9.00 3.36
N GLN A 11 -7.81 7.78 2.91
CA GLN A 11 -7.01 6.62 3.33
C GLN A 11 -5.58 6.68 2.79
N LEU A 12 -5.40 7.14 1.57
CA LEU A 12 -4.06 7.37 1.01
C LEU A 12 -3.26 8.34 1.87
N SER A 13 -3.87 9.47 2.28
CA SER A 13 -3.23 10.45 3.16
C SER A 13 -2.83 9.83 4.51
N ARG A 14 -3.69 9.03 5.11
CA ARG A 14 -3.37 8.31 6.37
C ARG A 14 -2.21 7.34 6.19
N LEU A 15 -2.19 6.64 5.06
CA LEU A 15 -1.12 5.70 4.72
C LEU A 15 0.21 6.42 4.50
N GLU A 16 0.20 7.58 3.84
CA GLU A 16 1.38 8.44 3.67
C GLU A 16 1.95 8.88 5.02
N HIS A 17 1.10 9.36 5.93
CA HIS A 17 1.53 9.75 7.27
C HIS A 17 2.11 8.58 8.07
N ALA A 18 1.50 7.40 7.98
CA ALA A 18 2.01 6.19 8.63
C ALA A 18 3.37 5.78 8.06
N THR A 19 3.52 5.85 6.74
CA THR A 19 4.78 5.57 6.03
C THR A 19 5.89 6.53 6.50
N ASP A 20 5.60 7.82 6.57
CA ASP A 20 6.57 8.84 7.01
C ASP A 20 7.02 8.63 8.45
N ARG A 21 6.08 8.28 9.35
CA ARG A 21 6.42 7.96 10.74
C ARG A 21 7.33 6.74 10.83
N LEU A 22 7.02 5.72 10.07
CA LEU A 22 7.81 4.49 10.06
C LEU A 22 9.21 4.70 9.45
N GLN A 23 9.33 5.54 8.43
CA GLN A 23 10.61 5.92 7.86
C GLN A 23 11.50 6.65 8.88
N ARG A 24 10.93 7.54 9.68
CA ARG A 24 11.66 8.21 10.76
C ARG A 24 12.12 7.23 11.83
N HIS A 25 11.28 6.28 12.19
CA HIS A 25 11.63 5.22 13.15
C HIS A 25 12.74 4.32 12.61
N GLU A 26 12.65 3.93 11.35
CA GLU A 26 13.70 3.15 10.66
C GLU A 26 15.04 3.87 10.70
N ARG A 27 15.07 5.15 10.36
CA ARG A 27 16.28 5.96 10.38
C ARG A 27 16.92 5.99 11.78
N LYS A 28 16.11 6.16 12.82
CA LYS A 28 16.57 6.15 14.20
C LYS A 28 17.18 4.81 14.59
N LEU A 29 16.56 3.71 14.21
CA LEU A 29 17.10 2.37 14.45
C LEU A 29 18.41 2.14 13.71
N PHE A 30 18.51 2.59 12.48
CA PHE A 30 19.73 2.53 11.68
C PHE A 30 20.87 3.34 12.34
N GLU A 31 20.62 4.57 12.75
CA GLU A 31 21.58 5.42 13.44
C GLU A 31 22.03 4.81 14.76
N ASN A 32 21.10 4.24 15.52
CA ASN A 32 21.41 3.53 16.78
C ASN A 32 22.29 2.30 16.54
N CYS A 33 22.04 1.55 15.46
CA CYS A 33 22.86 0.42 15.06
C CYS A 33 24.31 0.86 14.76
N VAL A 34 24.48 1.89 13.93
CA VAL A 34 25.80 2.43 13.58
C VAL A 34 26.53 2.92 14.82
N SER A 35 25.85 3.65 15.71
CA SER A 35 26.44 4.15 16.96
C SER A 35 26.87 3.05 17.91
N ALA A 36 26.05 1.99 18.05
CA ALA A 36 26.40 0.84 18.89
C ALA A 36 27.64 0.11 18.38
N LEU A 37 27.71 -0.11 17.07
CA LEU A 37 28.87 -0.76 16.44
C LEU A 37 30.15 0.09 16.57
N ALA A 38 30.04 1.41 16.41
CA ALA A 38 31.16 2.34 16.60
C ALA A 38 31.67 2.35 18.04
N ALA A 39 30.79 2.12 19.02
CA ALA A 39 31.15 2.00 20.44
C ALA A 39 31.64 0.58 20.83
N GLY A 40 31.69 -0.35 19.89
CA GLY A 40 32.09 -1.73 20.13
C GLY A 40 31.02 -2.61 20.82
N ASP A 41 29.79 -2.10 20.96
CA ASP A 41 28.67 -2.82 21.55
C ASP A 41 27.95 -3.69 20.50
N ARG A 42 28.50 -4.87 20.26
CA ARG A 42 27.96 -5.81 19.27
C ARG A 42 26.57 -6.32 19.64
N ALA A 43 26.28 -6.51 20.90
CA ALA A 43 24.97 -7.00 21.35
C ALA A 43 23.85 -6.01 20.98
N ARG A 44 24.03 -4.72 21.27
CA ARG A 44 23.10 -3.67 20.88
C ARG A 44 23.09 -3.46 19.37
N GLY A 45 24.24 -3.49 18.71
CA GLY A 45 24.33 -3.41 17.25
C GLY A 45 23.48 -4.47 16.55
N THR A 46 23.56 -5.72 17.00
CA THR A 46 22.75 -6.83 16.49
C THR A 46 21.26 -6.61 16.73
N LEU A 47 20.90 -6.19 17.94
CA LEU A 47 19.51 -5.89 18.28
C LEU A 47 18.92 -4.82 17.35
N TYR A 48 19.60 -3.69 17.20
CA TYR A 48 19.13 -2.60 16.35
C TYR A 48 19.13 -2.99 14.87
N ALA A 49 20.09 -3.76 14.38
CA ALA A 49 20.11 -4.27 13.01
C ALA A 49 18.90 -5.15 12.71
N ASN A 50 18.55 -6.05 13.61
CA ASN A 50 17.40 -6.95 13.48
C ASN A 50 16.08 -6.16 13.49
N GLU A 51 15.91 -5.21 14.41
CA GLU A 51 14.74 -4.35 14.47
C GLU A 51 14.61 -3.48 13.22
N CYS A 52 15.72 -2.92 12.74
CA CYS A 52 15.74 -2.14 11.51
C CYS A 52 15.28 -2.98 10.30
N ALA A 53 15.74 -4.23 10.21
CA ALA A 53 15.33 -5.14 9.15
C ALA A 53 13.83 -5.47 9.21
N GLU A 54 13.27 -5.68 10.39
CA GLU A 54 11.84 -5.92 10.57
C GLU A 54 11.00 -4.69 10.19
N VAL A 55 11.42 -3.50 10.60
CA VAL A 55 10.75 -2.24 10.21
C VAL A 55 10.79 -2.04 8.70
N ARG A 56 11.89 -2.37 8.03
CA ARG A 56 12.00 -2.27 6.56
C ARG A 56 11.03 -3.20 5.82
N LYS A 57 10.74 -4.39 6.36
CA LYS A 57 9.72 -5.28 5.80
C LYS A 57 8.33 -4.65 5.83
N ILE A 58 7.97 -4.05 6.97
CA ILE A 58 6.68 -3.35 7.12
C ILE A 58 6.64 -2.12 6.19
N LEU A 59 7.72 -1.35 6.15
CA LEU A 59 7.83 -0.17 5.29
C LEU A 59 7.65 -0.52 3.81
N ARG A 60 8.19 -1.64 3.35
CA ARG A 60 7.98 -2.14 1.99
C ARG A 60 6.49 -2.39 1.71
N LEU A 61 5.78 -3.04 2.64
CA LEU A 61 4.35 -3.31 2.50
C LEU A 61 3.51 -2.02 2.47
N LEU A 62 3.86 -1.03 3.30
CA LEU A 62 3.19 0.28 3.31
C LEU A 62 3.43 1.04 2.00
N LEU A 63 4.65 1.07 1.50
CA LEU A 63 4.98 1.72 0.22
C LEU A 63 4.28 1.04 -0.97
N LYS A 64 4.28 -0.28 -1.01
CA LYS A 64 3.55 -1.04 -2.03
C LYS A 64 2.06 -0.69 -2.01
N SER A 65 1.45 -0.69 -0.84
CA SER A 65 0.03 -0.36 -0.66
C SER A 65 -0.26 1.08 -1.08
N ARG A 66 0.60 2.01 -0.72
CA ARG A 66 0.51 3.42 -1.11
C ARG A 66 0.53 3.59 -2.63
N PHE A 67 1.52 3.03 -3.33
CA PHE A 67 1.63 3.16 -4.78
C PHE A 67 0.49 2.47 -5.52
N ALA A 68 0.05 1.30 -5.05
CA ALA A 68 -1.13 0.63 -5.59
C ALA A 68 -2.37 1.52 -5.46
N LEU A 69 -2.59 2.11 -4.29
CA LEU A 69 -3.74 2.97 -4.03
C LEU A 69 -3.69 4.27 -4.85
N GLU A 70 -2.52 4.87 -5.02
CA GLU A 70 -2.33 6.02 -5.92
C GLU A 70 -2.76 5.68 -7.36
N GLN A 71 -2.31 4.56 -7.88
CA GLN A 71 -2.64 4.12 -9.23
C GLN A 71 -4.14 3.81 -9.37
N ILE A 72 -4.73 3.13 -8.39
CA ILE A 72 -6.17 2.86 -8.36
C ILE A 72 -6.95 4.17 -8.40
N LEU A 73 -6.57 5.17 -7.61
CA LEU A 73 -7.23 6.47 -7.57
C LEU A 73 -7.19 7.17 -8.93
N LEU A 74 -6.04 7.21 -9.59
CA LEU A 74 -5.90 7.80 -10.92
C LEU A 74 -6.82 7.11 -11.94
N ARG A 75 -6.95 5.80 -11.87
CA ARG A 75 -7.85 5.04 -12.74
C ARG A 75 -9.32 5.29 -12.43
N LEU A 76 -9.70 5.33 -11.16
CA LEU A 76 -11.09 5.61 -10.76
C LEU A 76 -11.50 7.03 -11.12
N GLU A 77 -10.64 8.02 -11.02
CA GLU A 77 -10.91 9.39 -11.47
C GLU A 77 -11.11 9.44 -12.99
N THR A 78 -10.34 8.68 -13.75
CA THR A 78 -10.52 8.55 -15.20
C THR A 78 -11.88 7.95 -15.53
N VAL A 79 -12.26 6.86 -14.86
CA VAL A 79 -13.55 6.19 -15.02
C VAL A 79 -14.71 7.12 -14.62
N GLU A 80 -14.57 7.87 -13.53
CA GLU A 80 -15.58 8.84 -13.10
C GLU A 80 -15.85 9.88 -14.18
N ASN A 81 -14.81 10.37 -14.82
CA ASN A 81 -14.93 11.36 -15.91
C ASN A 81 -15.55 10.76 -17.19
N GLN A 82 -15.33 9.48 -17.46
CA GLN A 82 -15.87 8.78 -18.63
C GLN A 82 -17.28 8.20 -18.40
N GLY A 83 -17.69 8.02 -17.15
CA GLY A 83 -18.98 7.44 -16.77
C GLY A 83 -19.09 5.92 -16.98
N ASP A 84 -18.01 5.22 -17.22
CA ASP A 84 -17.99 3.76 -17.43
C ASP A 84 -17.70 3.01 -16.11
N LEU A 85 -18.77 2.73 -15.35
CA LEU A 85 -18.67 2.00 -14.09
C LEU A 85 -18.19 0.56 -14.25
N ILE A 86 -18.41 -0.06 -15.39
CA ILE A 86 -17.99 -1.46 -15.65
C ILE A 86 -16.47 -1.56 -15.66
N ALA A 87 -15.79 -0.52 -16.12
CA ALA A 87 -14.33 -0.45 -16.12
C ALA A 87 -13.70 -0.40 -14.71
N THR A 88 -14.50 -0.30 -13.63
CA THR A 88 -13.98 -0.32 -12.25
C THR A 88 -13.67 -1.70 -11.71
N SER A 89 -14.15 -2.75 -12.35
CA SER A 89 -14.05 -4.14 -11.86
C SER A 89 -12.62 -4.57 -11.45
N PRO A 90 -11.56 -4.32 -12.25
CA PRO A 90 -10.20 -4.69 -11.88
C PRO A 90 -9.71 -3.98 -10.61
N TYR A 91 -10.17 -2.74 -10.40
CA TYR A 91 -9.69 -1.92 -9.27
C TYR A 91 -10.28 -2.36 -7.94
N ILE A 92 -11.47 -2.96 -7.93
CA ILE A 92 -12.08 -3.58 -6.73
C ILE A 92 -11.16 -4.67 -6.19
N GLN A 93 -10.62 -5.51 -7.04
CA GLN A 93 -9.70 -6.57 -6.61
C GLN A 93 -8.36 -6.03 -6.12
N ALA A 94 -7.84 -5.00 -6.76
CA ALA A 94 -6.63 -4.33 -6.31
C ALA A 94 -6.83 -3.69 -4.93
N ILE A 95 -7.97 -3.06 -4.68
CA ILE A 95 -8.35 -2.52 -3.35
C ILE A 95 -8.44 -3.65 -2.33
N SER A 96 -9.06 -4.76 -2.67
CA SER A 96 -9.17 -5.93 -1.79
C SER A 96 -7.80 -6.46 -1.38
N ALA A 97 -6.85 -6.57 -2.32
CA ALA A 97 -5.49 -7.00 -2.04
C ALA A 97 -4.74 -6.03 -1.11
N VAL A 98 -4.87 -4.72 -1.34
CA VAL A 98 -4.30 -3.69 -0.47
C VAL A 98 -4.90 -3.78 0.94
N ARG A 99 -6.22 -3.93 1.05
CA ARG A 99 -6.92 -4.10 2.32
C ARG A 99 -6.40 -5.31 3.10
N HIS A 100 -6.23 -6.45 2.45
CA HIS A 100 -5.69 -7.66 3.10
C HIS A 100 -4.27 -7.44 3.62
N THR A 101 -3.42 -6.78 2.85
CA THR A 101 -2.05 -6.44 3.27
C THR A 101 -2.06 -5.52 4.51
N LEU A 102 -2.93 -4.53 4.54
CA LEU A 102 -2.98 -3.53 5.61
C LEU A 102 -3.75 -3.99 6.87
N ALA A 103 -4.52 -5.06 6.79
CA ALA A 103 -5.38 -5.50 7.89
C ALA A 103 -4.63 -5.76 9.21
N SER A 104 -3.39 -6.26 9.13
CA SER A 104 -2.54 -6.51 10.30
C SER A 104 -1.62 -5.34 10.66
N ILE A 105 -1.52 -4.32 9.80
CA ILE A 105 -0.61 -3.17 9.98
C ILE A 105 -1.38 -1.94 10.42
N ILE A 106 -2.42 -1.55 9.69
CA ILE A 106 -3.26 -0.38 9.97
C ILE A 106 -4.73 -0.80 9.80
N PRO A 107 -5.34 -1.45 10.83
CA PRO A 107 -6.70 -1.99 10.73
C PRO A 107 -7.75 -0.94 10.37
N GLU A 108 -7.61 0.31 10.82
CA GLU A 108 -8.56 1.38 10.53
C GLU A 108 -8.58 1.73 9.03
N VAL A 109 -7.41 1.79 8.40
CA VAL A 109 -7.32 2.01 6.95
C VAL A 109 -7.90 0.83 6.19
N ALA A 110 -7.56 -0.40 6.59
CA ALA A 110 -8.10 -1.61 5.98
C ALA A 110 -9.63 -1.66 6.05
N TYR A 111 -10.23 -1.28 7.18
CA TYR A 111 -11.67 -1.19 7.34
C TYR A 111 -12.31 -0.20 6.34
N GLU A 112 -11.75 0.99 6.25
CA GLU A 112 -12.25 2.03 5.33
C GLU A 112 -12.09 1.64 3.85
N LEU A 113 -11.02 0.94 3.50
CA LEU A 113 -10.85 0.37 2.16
C LEU A 113 -11.92 -0.70 1.87
N GLY A 114 -12.30 -1.50 2.87
CA GLY A 114 -13.39 -2.45 2.77
C GLY A 114 -14.73 -1.77 2.50
N GLN A 115 -15.01 -0.64 3.15
CA GLN A 115 -16.22 0.16 2.88
C GLN A 115 -16.23 0.71 1.45
N ALA A 116 -15.11 1.20 0.97
CA ALA A 116 -14.98 1.68 -0.41
C ALA A 116 -15.18 0.53 -1.43
N GLU A 117 -14.63 -0.64 -1.15
CA GLU A 117 -14.81 -1.86 -1.94
C GLU A 117 -16.29 -2.24 -2.03
N ASP A 118 -17.00 -2.28 -0.90
CA ASP A 118 -18.42 -2.63 -0.85
C ASP A 118 -19.28 -1.63 -1.63
N GLU A 119 -18.99 -0.34 -1.53
CA GLU A 119 -19.68 0.70 -2.29
C GLU A 119 -19.46 0.52 -3.82
N LEU A 120 -18.23 0.23 -4.25
CA LEU A 120 -17.92 -0.03 -5.66
C LEU A 120 -18.62 -1.29 -6.18
N VAL A 121 -18.63 -2.36 -5.39
CA VAL A 121 -19.34 -3.61 -5.72
C VAL A 121 -20.83 -3.33 -5.89
N GLY A 122 -21.43 -2.54 -5.01
CA GLY A 122 -22.83 -2.16 -5.09
C GLY A 122 -23.16 -1.37 -6.36
N MET A 123 -22.31 -0.40 -6.70
CA MET A 123 -22.47 0.39 -7.94
C MET A 123 -22.29 -0.48 -9.19
N LEU A 124 -21.29 -1.35 -9.20
CA LEU A 124 -21.01 -2.25 -10.31
C LEU A 124 -22.17 -3.24 -10.54
N ARG A 125 -22.73 -3.80 -9.48
CA ARG A 125 -23.89 -4.69 -9.56
C ARG A 125 -25.06 -4.01 -10.25
N LYS A 126 -25.39 -2.78 -9.86
CA LYS A 126 -26.47 -2.00 -10.51
C LYS A 126 -26.18 -1.73 -11.98
N ALA A 127 -24.93 -1.44 -12.34
CA ALA A 127 -24.53 -1.21 -13.73
C ALA A 127 -24.71 -2.50 -14.57
N TYR A 128 -24.34 -3.66 -14.05
CA TYR A 128 -24.55 -4.94 -14.75
C TYR A 128 -26.03 -5.29 -14.87
N GLU A 129 -26.84 -5.09 -13.85
CA GLU A 129 -28.28 -5.32 -13.91
C GLU A 129 -28.96 -4.48 -15.01
N SER A 130 -28.49 -3.25 -15.22
CA SER A 130 -29.04 -2.36 -16.24
C SER A 130 -28.59 -2.69 -17.66
N THR A 131 -27.43 -3.34 -17.85
CA THR A 131 -26.87 -3.67 -19.16
C THR A 131 -27.09 -5.11 -19.59
N GLY A 132 -27.48 -5.99 -18.67
CA GLY A 132 -27.64 -7.44 -18.95
C GLY A 132 -26.31 -8.16 -19.17
N LEU A 133 -25.18 -7.52 -18.91
CA LEU A 133 -23.85 -8.13 -19.02
C LEU A 133 -23.52 -8.95 -17.77
N THR A 134 -22.73 -9.99 -17.95
CA THR A 134 -22.17 -10.76 -16.82
C THR A 134 -20.81 -10.19 -16.41
N PRO A 135 -20.53 -10.09 -15.11
CA PRO A 135 -19.23 -9.61 -14.64
C PRO A 135 -18.10 -10.51 -15.15
N ASN A 136 -17.13 -9.92 -15.85
CA ASN A 136 -15.86 -10.57 -16.08
C ASN A 136 -14.91 -10.17 -14.95
N LEU A 137 -14.60 -11.11 -14.05
CA LEU A 137 -13.73 -10.89 -12.90
C LEU A 137 -12.27 -11.21 -13.22
N GLU A 138 -11.89 -11.26 -14.50
CA GLU A 138 -10.49 -11.44 -14.87
C GLU A 138 -9.64 -10.27 -14.41
N THR A 139 -8.52 -10.59 -13.76
CA THR A 139 -7.80 -9.74 -12.81
C THR A 139 -6.37 -9.45 -13.21
N GLU A 140 -6.02 -9.58 -14.48
CA GLU A 140 -4.67 -9.29 -14.97
C GLU A 140 -4.29 -7.83 -14.76
N GLU A 141 -5.24 -6.90 -14.90
CA GLU A 141 -5.03 -5.48 -14.58
C GLU A 141 -4.72 -5.27 -13.09
N ALA A 142 -5.47 -5.93 -12.20
CA ALA A 142 -5.21 -5.86 -10.76
C ALA A 142 -3.83 -6.41 -10.39
N LYS A 143 -3.46 -7.55 -10.95
CA LYS A 143 -2.13 -8.15 -10.76
C LYS A 143 -1.02 -7.24 -11.26
N ARG A 144 -1.22 -6.58 -12.40
CA ARG A 144 -0.26 -5.63 -12.95
C ARG A 144 -0.08 -4.41 -12.05
N ILE A 145 -1.15 -3.83 -11.55
CA ILE A 145 -1.11 -2.70 -10.60
C ILE A 145 -0.29 -3.08 -9.37
N LEU A 146 -0.56 -4.24 -8.78
CA LEU A 146 0.14 -4.70 -7.58
C LEU A 146 1.62 -5.01 -7.84
N ALA A 147 1.94 -5.60 -8.99
CA ALA A 147 3.32 -5.89 -9.38
C ALA A 147 4.13 -4.61 -9.66
N GLU A 148 3.55 -3.64 -10.35
CA GLU A 148 4.17 -2.33 -10.60
C GLU A 148 4.38 -1.58 -9.28
N ALA A 149 3.41 -1.60 -8.38
CA ALA A 149 3.51 -0.98 -7.06
C ALA A 149 4.63 -1.62 -6.22
N ASP A 150 4.76 -2.95 -6.25
CA ASP A 150 5.83 -3.66 -5.55
C ASP A 150 7.21 -3.29 -6.12
N ALA A 151 7.36 -3.24 -7.43
CA ALA A 151 8.60 -2.86 -8.09
C ALA A 151 9.02 -1.41 -7.76
N VAL A 152 8.08 -0.47 -7.74
CA VAL A 152 8.35 0.94 -7.37
C VAL A 152 8.72 1.04 -5.89
N ALA A 153 8.02 0.33 -5.01
CA ALA A 153 8.32 0.30 -3.58
C ALA A 153 9.74 -0.24 -3.32
N GLU A 154 10.11 -1.34 -3.96
CA GLU A 154 11.44 -1.94 -3.85
C GLU A 154 12.53 -1.00 -4.35
N GLN A 155 12.33 -0.36 -5.51
CA GLN A 155 13.27 0.61 -6.07
C GLN A 155 13.46 1.81 -5.14
N ARG A 156 12.36 2.33 -4.58
CA ARG A 156 12.43 3.46 -3.64
C ARG A 156 13.20 3.12 -2.37
N LEU A 157 13.03 1.92 -1.84
CA LEU A 157 13.77 1.47 -0.67
C LEU A 157 15.27 1.35 -0.97
N ARG A 158 15.64 0.80 -2.13
CA ARG A 158 17.04 0.71 -2.55
C ARG A 158 17.69 2.08 -2.72
N ASP A 159 16.97 3.05 -3.28
CA ASP A 159 17.50 4.38 -3.57
C ASP A 159 17.66 5.24 -2.32
N ARG A 160 16.82 5.02 -1.29
CA ARG A 160 16.73 5.89 -0.11
C ARG A 160 17.32 5.32 1.16
N LEU A 161 17.39 4.01 1.29
CA LEU A 161 17.86 3.36 2.50
C LEU A 161 19.23 2.72 2.30
N PRO A 162 20.21 3.06 3.14
CA PRO A 162 21.50 2.39 3.12
C PRO A 162 21.39 0.94 3.62
N ASP A 163 22.32 0.11 3.20
CA ASP A 163 22.39 -1.27 3.66
C ASP A 163 22.59 -1.34 5.17
N ILE A 164 21.87 -2.24 5.82
CA ILE A 164 22.04 -2.49 7.26
C ILE A 164 23.41 -3.15 7.48
N PRO A 165 24.25 -2.61 8.40
CA PRO A 165 25.55 -3.20 8.66
C PRO A 165 25.45 -4.66 9.12
N GLU A 166 26.32 -5.52 8.58
CA GLU A 166 26.48 -6.88 9.09
C GLU A 166 27.20 -6.85 10.43
N VAL A 167 26.62 -7.50 11.42
CA VAL A 167 27.23 -7.66 12.74
C VAL A 167 27.84 -9.06 12.81
N ARG A 168 29.17 -9.09 12.78
CA ARG A 168 29.96 -10.32 12.89
C ARG A 168 30.40 -10.58 14.32
#